data_9ea8c41e9a1b0f7921b8c9cc26946ffc
#
_entry.id   9ea8c41e9a1b0f7921b8c9cc26946ffc
#
_cell.length_a   1.000
_cell.length_b   1.000
_cell.length_c   1.000
_cell.angle_alpha   90.00
_cell.angle_beta   90.00
_cell.angle_gamma   90.00
#
_symmetry.space_group_name_H-M   'P 1'
#
loop_
_entity.id
_entity.type
_entity.pdbx_description
1 polymer ?
#
loop_
_entity_poly.entity_id
_entity_poly.type
_entity_poly.pdbx_seq_one_letter_code
_entity_poly.pdbx_strand_id
1 'polypeptide(L)'
;MLPNNDLTCGWINELPKRTVINKFEGQSSCDWIIIGAGYTGLSAARQLGNINPNMKIVVIDAQIAGEGASSRNSGYLVESTMNDGFVSSKNTDDYKAKCDLYSLGIEKVKKFITRHQVDCDWNECGKYYASSRIEDEKKLTRFNGILSSLKISNQVLYQDDLLKKLGTEFYKIGIYTNGGILLNPGKLARAMVSSLPANVKLYENSPLLNWEKINKKINCTLAGGTIKASSIIFCTNGFLSSLGVESRYSFPLSLTASMTRKLTNKEFDQIGSPSEWGVLSVRPMGATVRMTKDRRILIRNTVSLHKSYTNIERNKDIHLKGILKRFPSLPEDVIETTWSGTVCRSGNASPIFK
;
A
#
# COMPACT_ATOMS: atom_id res chain seq x y z
N MET A 1 18.26 11.07 -3.59
CA MET A 1 17.84 9.97 -4.50
C MET A 1 16.41 10.24 -4.90
N LEU A 2 16.09 10.24 -6.19
CA LEU A 2 14.72 10.43 -6.68
C LEU A 2 14.04 9.06 -6.88
N PRO A 3 12.71 8.97 -6.72
CA PRO A 3 11.97 7.78 -7.06
C PRO A 3 12.11 7.47 -8.57
N ASN A 4 12.15 6.21 -8.90
CA ASN A 4 12.12 5.73 -10.29
C ASN A 4 11.18 4.53 -10.34
N ASN A 5 9.93 4.78 -10.72
CA ASN A 5 8.92 3.73 -10.85
C ASN A 5 9.04 3.07 -12.24
N ASP A 6 8.98 1.74 -12.27
CA ASP A 6 8.78 1.01 -13.52
C ASP A 6 7.38 1.28 -14.09
N LEU A 7 7.16 0.97 -15.36
CA LEU A 7 5.89 1.16 -16.08
C LEU A 7 5.03 -0.12 -16.11
N THR A 8 5.34 -1.10 -15.26
CA THR A 8 4.76 -2.46 -15.35
C THR A 8 3.73 -2.76 -14.26
N CYS A 9 3.31 -1.77 -13.47
CA CYS A 9 2.35 -1.98 -12.39
C CYS A 9 0.95 -2.36 -12.93
N GLY A 10 0.51 -3.59 -12.67
CA GLY A 10 -0.78 -4.11 -13.13
C GLY A 10 -1.97 -3.22 -12.74
N TRP A 11 -1.98 -2.68 -11.52
CA TRP A 11 -3.05 -1.77 -11.08
C TRP A 11 -3.14 -0.47 -11.88
N ILE A 12 -2.02 0.04 -12.35
CA ILE A 12 -1.95 1.31 -13.09
C ILE A 12 -2.22 1.07 -14.57
N ASN A 13 -1.71 -0.04 -15.13
CA ASN A 13 -1.83 -0.36 -16.55
C ASN A 13 -3.29 -0.58 -16.98
N GLU A 14 -4.17 -0.96 -16.05
CA GLU A 14 -5.61 -1.13 -16.29
C GLU A 14 -6.37 0.20 -16.28
N LEU A 15 -5.75 1.29 -15.82
CA LEU A 15 -6.41 2.59 -15.73
C LEU A 15 -6.26 3.39 -17.04
N PRO A 16 -7.26 4.20 -17.39
CA PRO A 16 -7.12 5.15 -18.50
C PRO A 16 -5.89 6.05 -18.31
N LYS A 17 -5.14 6.31 -19.37
CA LYS A 17 -4.00 7.24 -19.32
C LYS A 17 -4.48 8.64 -18.88
N ARG A 18 -3.73 9.27 -17.99
CA ARG A 18 -4.00 10.67 -17.62
C ARG A 18 -3.49 11.58 -18.72
N THR A 19 -4.35 12.48 -19.16
CA THR A 19 -4.05 13.43 -20.26
C THR A 19 -3.50 14.76 -19.75
N VAL A 20 -3.81 15.13 -18.51
CA VAL A 20 -3.36 16.41 -17.91
C VAL A 20 -2.42 16.11 -16.74
N ILE A 21 -1.17 16.53 -16.90
CA ILE A 21 -0.10 16.45 -15.91
C ILE A 21 0.57 17.83 -15.87
N ASN A 22 0.38 18.53 -14.76
CA ASN A 22 0.93 19.87 -14.58
C ASN A 22 2.34 19.77 -13.97
N LYS A 23 3.35 20.26 -14.68
CA LYS A 23 4.69 20.48 -14.13
C LYS A 23 4.77 21.86 -13.51
N PHE A 24 5.61 21.99 -12.50
CA PHE A 24 5.90 23.31 -11.93
C PHE A 24 6.97 24.03 -12.75
N GLU A 25 6.70 25.28 -13.08
CA GLU A 25 7.65 26.20 -13.74
C GLU A 25 7.57 27.59 -13.12
N GLY A 26 8.70 28.27 -13.03
CA GLY A 26 8.83 29.65 -12.58
C GLY A 26 8.92 29.82 -11.06
N GLN A 27 8.26 30.84 -10.54
CA GLN A 27 8.28 31.20 -9.12
C GLN A 27 6.86 31.27 -8.56
N SER A 28 6.69 30.75 -7.34
CA SER A 28 5.39 30.79 -6.66
C SER A 28 5.54 30.93 -5.15
N SER A 29 4.42 31.23 -4.48
CA SER A 29 4.32 31.18 -3.02
C SER A 29 3.03 30.51 -2.58
N CYS A 30 3.08 29.86 -1.40
CA CYS A 30 1.93 29.22 -0.78
C CYS A 30 2.03 29.26 0.75
N ASP A 31 0.94 28.95 1.43
CA ASP A 31 0.92 28.79 2.87
C ASP A 31 1.51 27.44 3.28
N TRP A 32 1.13 26.39 2.58
CA TRP A 32 1.62 25.04 2.80
C TRP A 32 2.14 24.41 1.51
N ILE A 33 3.34 23.82 1.60
CA ILE A 33 3.84 22.92 0.56
C ILE A 33 3.90 21.49 1.10
N ILE A 34 3.38 20.54 0.32
CA ILE A 34 3.37 19.11 0.64
C ILE A 34 4.23 18.38 -0.37
N ILE A 35 5.24 17.67 0.10
CA ILE A 35 6.19 16.93 -0.72
C ILE A 35 5.79 15.46 -0.77
N GLY A 36 5.39 15.00 -1.95
CA GLY A 36 4.88 13.65 -2.20
C GLY A 36 3.37 13.60 -2.27
N ALA A 37 2.85 13.17 -3.43
CA ALA A 37 1.43 13.02 -3.72
C ALA A 37 0.97 11.54 -3.69
N GLY A 38 1.47 10.76 -2.72
CA GLY A 38 0.91 9.47 -2.34
C GLY A 38 -0.30 9.63 -1.42
N TYR A 39 -0.85 8.53 -0.89
CA TYR A 39 -2.01 8.55 0.01
C TYR A 39 -1.85 9.55 1.16
N THR A 40 -0.68 9.58 1.80
CA THR A 40 -0.42 10.47 2.94
C THR A 40 -0.48 11.94 2.53
N GLY A 41 0.22 12.32 1.46
CA GLY A 41 0.24 13.71 1.00
C GLY A 41 -1.10 14.18 0.45
N LEU A 42 -1.78 13.33 -0.33
CA LEU A 42 -3.12 13.63 -0.84
C LEU A 42 -4.15 13.75 0.30
N SER A 43 -4.05 12.90 1.33
CA SER A 43 -4.92 12.99 2.51
C SER A 43 -4.67 14.28 3.31
N ALA A 44 -3.40 14.63 3.53
CA ALA A 44 -3.00 15.87 4.21
C ALA A 44 -3.48 17.10 3.43
N ALA A 45 -3.26 17.13 2.11
CA ALA A 45 -3.69 18.23 1.24
C ALA A 45 -5.22 18.42 1.27
N ARG A 46 -5.97 17.34 1.18
CA ARG A 46 -7.44 17.38 1.25
C ARG A 46 -7.92 17.89 2.60
N GLN A 47 -7.36 17.36 3.68
CA GLN A 47 -7.77 17.75 5.04
C GLN A 47 -7.46 19.23 5.28
N LEU A 48 -6.23 19.70 4.98
CA LEU A 48 -5.85 21.10 5.11
C LEU A 48 -6.70 22.02 4.22
N GLY A 49 -6.93 21.62 2.97
CA GLY A 49 -7.73 22.40 2.02
C GLY A 49 -9.18 22.56 2.46
N ASN A 50 -9.78 21.50 3.02
CA ASN A 50 -11.15 21.55 3.51
C ASN A 50 -11.31 22.38 4.80
N ILE A 51 -10.34 22.29 5.73
CA ILE A 51 -10.38 23.05 7.00
C ILE A 51 -10.08 24.52 6.76
N ASN A 52 -9.20 24.84 5.80
CA ASN A 52 -8.71 26.18 5.54
C ASN A 52 -8.90 26.57 4.07
N PRO A 53 -10.13 26.84 3.63
CA PRO A 53 -10.44 27.07 2.21
C PRO A 53 -9.75 28.31 1.61
N ASN A 54 -9.33 29.27 2.44
CA ASN A 54 -8.62 30.48 2.03
C ASN A 54 -7.10 30.31 1.91
N MET A 55 -6.53 29.19 2.41
CA MET A 55 -5.10 28.94 2.30
C MET A 55 -4.72 28.42 0.93
N LYS A 56 -3.58 28.84 0.43
CA LYS A 56 -2.95 28.32 -0.79
C LYS A 56 -2.10 27.12 -0.42
N ILE A 57 -2.49 25.95 -0.91
CA ILE A 57 -1.78 24.68 -0.67
C ILE A 57 -1.19 24.20 -1.99
N VAL A 58 0.07 23.85 -1.98
CA VAL A 58 0.76 23.26 -3.13
C VAL A 58 1.20 21.84 -2.76
N VAL A 59 0.88 20.89 -3.61
CA VAL A 59 1.39 19.51 -3.53
C VAL A 59 2.34 19.31 -4.71
N ILE A 60 3.52 18.76 -4.45
CA ILE A 60 4.46 18.39 -5.51
C ILE A 60 4.80 16.91 -5.42
N ASP A 61 4.96 16.28 -6.57
CA ASP A 61 5.49 14.91 -6.67
C ASP A 61 6.63 14.86 -7.69
N ALA A 62 7.63 14.06 -7.39
CA ALA A 62 8.76 13.85 -8.27
C ALA A 62 8.38 13.08 -9.56
N GLN A 63 7.27 12.34 -9.50
CA GLN A 63 6.70 11.57 -10.60
C GLN A 63 5.20 11.83 -10.75
N ILE A 64 4.45 10.86 -11.26
CA ILE A 64 3.00 10.93 -11.38
C ILE A 64 2.36 10.70 -10.01
N ALA A 65 1.46 11.59 -9.62
CA ALA A 65 0.77 11.55 -8.34
C ALA A 65 -0.03 10.25 -8.16
N GLY A 66 0.12 9.65 -6.98
CA GLY A 66 -0.53 8.41 -6.62
C GLY A 66 0.12 7.15 -7.20
N GLU A 67 1.01 7.23 -8.18
CA GLU A 67 1.58 6.07 -8.87
C GLU A 67 2.85 5.48 -8.22
N GLY A 68 3.28 6.04 -7.09
CA GLY A 68 4.30 5.45 -6.22
C GLY A 68 3.78 4.26 -5.40
N ALA A 69 4.32 4.06 -4.21
CA ALA A 69 3.95 2.98 -3.30
C ALA A 69 2.45 2.86 -3.03
N SER A 70 1.71 3.98 -3.12
CA SER A 70 0.26 4.03 -2.91
C SER A 70 -0.52 3.18 -3.90
N SER A 71 -0.10 3.10 -5.17
CA SER A 71 -0.73 2.25 -6.19
C SER A 71 0.01 0.92 -6.42
N ARG A 72 1.16 0.67 -5.76
CA ARG A 72 2.01 -0.49 -6.03
C ARG A 72 1.95 -1.57 -4.95
N ASN A 73 1.05 -1.40 -3.99
CA ASN A 73 0.83 -2.36 -2.91
C ASN A 73 -0.17 -3.47 -3.31
N SER A 74 -0.45 -4.38 -2.39
CA SER A 74 -1.38 -5.49 -2.65
C SER A 74 -2.86 -5.10 -2.63
N GLY A 75 -3.20 -3.83 -2.38
CA GLY A 75 -4.58 -3.37 -2.29
C GLY A 75 -5.35 -3.96 -1.10
N TYR A 76 -4.68 -4.10 0.03
CA TYR A 76 -5.24 -4.68 1.23
C TYR A 76 -5.19 -3.68 2.38
N LEU A 77 -6.34 -3.16 2.80
CA LEU A 77 -6.50 -2.39 4.03
C LEU A 77 -6.78 -3.33 5.20
N VAL A 78 -6.07 -3.16 6.29
CA VAL A 78 -6.19 -4.02 7.47
C VAL A 78 -6.19 -3.19 8.75
N GLU A 79 -7.13 -3.46 9.66
CA GLU A 79 -7.22 -2.80 10.95
C GLU A 79 -6.28 -3.41 11.99
N SER A 80 -5.91 -4.67 11.82
CA SER A 80 -5.04 -5.41 12.73
C SER A 80 -4.07 -6.28 11.96
N THR A 81 -2.84 -6.47 12.45
CA THR A 81 -1.82 -7.26 11.76
C THR A 81 -0.90 -7.99 12.75
N MET A 82 -0.54 -9.24 12.42
CA MET A 82 0.44 -10.02 13.19
C MET A 82 1.86 -9.48 13.08
N ASN A 83 2.17 -8.76 12.01
CA ASN A 83 3.55 -8.43 11.61
C ASN A 83 3.93 -6.98 11.94
N ASP A 84 3.05 -6.21 12.56
CA ASP A 84 3.24 -4.79 12.85
C ASP A 84 3.65 -4.56 14.31
N GLY A 85 4.86 -5.00 14.65
CA GLY A 85 5.41 -4.79 15.99
C GLY A 85 4.72 -5.57 17.12
N PHE A 86 3.66 -6.32 16.80
CA PHE A 86 2.90 -7.11 17.77
C PHE A 86 3.75 -8.12 18.53
N VAL A 87 4.71 -8.76 17.85
CA VAL A 87 5.59 -9.77 18.47
C VAL A 87 6.53 -9.14 19.52
N SER A 88 6.81 -7.85 19.41
CA SER A 88 7.64 -7.08 20.35
C SER A 88 6.82 -6.30 21.37
N SER A 89 5.51 -6.15 21.18
CA SER A 89 4.63 -5.45 22.13
C SER A 89 4.38 -6.34 23.35
N LYS A 90 4.83 -5.88 24.50
CA LYS A 90 4.49 -6.46 25.81
C LYS A 90 3.14 -5.96 26.33
N ASN A 91 2.55 -4.99 25.64
CA ASN A 91 1.35 -4.28 26.06
C ASN A 91 0.25 -4.40 25.01
N THR A 92 -0.84 -5.07 25.34
CA THR A 92 -2.04 -5.21 24.49
C THR A 92 -2.74 -3.88 24.23
N ASP A 93 -2.57 -2.89 25.11
CA ASP A 93 -3.20 -1.57 24.98
C ASP A 93 -2.58 -0.77 23.81
N ASP A 94 -1.25 -0.84 23.65
CA ASP A 94 -0.57 -0.22 22.50
C ASP A 94 -1.03 -0.85 21.19
N TYR A 95 -1.21 -2.16 21.18
CA TYR A 95 -1.72 -2.86 20.01
C TYR A 95 -3.17 -2.46 19.70
N LYS A 96 -4.01 -2.36 20.76
CA LYS A 96 -5.40 -1.87 20.63
C LYS A 96 -5.44 -0.46 20.07
N ALA A 97 -4.66 0.45 20.62
CA ALA A 97 -4.60 1.84 20.15
C ALA A 97 -4.21 1.92 18.65
N LYS A 98 -3.30 1.06 18.19
CA LYS A 98 -2.97 0.93 16.76
C LYS A 98 -4.16 0.43 15.94
N CYS A 99 -4.86 -0.61 16.40
CA CYS A 99 -6.04 -1.13 15.71
C CYS A 99 -7.13 -0.04 15.59
N ASP A 100 -7.39 0.69 16.68
CA ASP A 100 -8.37 1.77 16.71
C ASP A 100 -8.00 2.89 15.70
N LEU A 101 -6.71 3.25 15.62
CA LEU A 101 -6.22 4.23 14.65
C LEU A 101 -6.37 3.75 13.19
N TYR A 102 -6.08 2.48 12.93
CA TYR A 102 -6.24 1.90 11.59
C TYR A 102 -7.70 1.81 11.19
N SER A 103 -8.59 1.42 12.11
CA SER A 103 -10.04 1.40 11.89
C SER A 103 -10.58 2.79 11.58
N LEU A 104 -10.13 3.83 12.31
CA LEU A 104 -10.46 5.23 11.99
C LEU A 104 -9.97 5.63 10.59
N GLY A 105 -8.77 5.20 10.19
CA GLY A 105 -8.23 5.42 8.86
C GLY A 105 -9.10 4.79 7.77
N ILE A 106 -9.49 3.54 7.97
CA ILE A 106 -10.39 2.80 7.07
C ILE A 106 -11.75 3.50 6.94
N GLU A 107 -12.33 3.94 8.06
CA GLU A 107 -13.60 4.68 8.07
C GLU A 107 -13.52 5.98 7.26
N LYS A 108 -12.42 6.73 7.41
CA LYS A 108 -12.17 7.95 6.61
C LYS A 108 -12.06 7.65 5.11
N VAL A 109 -11.40 6.57 4.73
CA VAL A 109 -11.33 6.12 3.32
C VAL A 109 -12.71 5.71 2.83
N LYS A 110 -13.49 4.96 3.61
CA LYS A 110 -14.87 4.57 3.27
C LYS A 110 -15.78 5.80 3.07
N LYS A 111 -15.72 6.77 3.98
CA LYS A 111 -16.45 8.05 3.84
C LYS A 111 -16.05 8.81 2.58
N PHE A 112 -14.75 8.81 2.25
CA PHE A 112 -14.26 9.42 1.03
C PHE A 112 -14.82 8.73 -0.23
N ILE A 113 -14.74 7.40 -0.28
CA ILE A 113 -15.27 6.60 -1.40
C ILE A 113 -16.77 6.86 -1.61
N THR A 114 -17.54 6.81 -0.52
CA THR A 114 -18.99 7.06 -0.56
C THR A 114 -19.31 8.48 -1.03
N ARG A 115 -18.66 9.50 -0.46
CA ARG A 115 -18.88 10.91 -0.81
C ARG A 115 -18.58 11.22 -2.28
N HIS A 116 -17.53 10.61 -2.83
CA HIS A 116 -17.07 10.87 -4.20
C HIS A 116 -17.50 9.79 -5.19
N GLN A 117 -18.34 8.83 -4.78
CA GLN A 117 -18.83 7.71 -5.59
C GLN A 117 -17.71 6.97 -6.33
N VAL A 118 -16.61 6.68 -5.62
CA VAL A 118 -15.41 6.07 -6.19
C VAL A 118 -15.61 4.57 -6.37
N ASP A 119 -15.56 4.10 -7.62
CA ASP A 119 -15.42 2.67 -7.90
C ASP A 119 -13.93 2.27 -7.83
N CYS A 120 -13.54 1.68 -6.70
CA CYS A 120 -12.19 1.16 -6.49
C CYS A 120 -12.20 -0.33 -6.09
N ASP A 121 -13.22 -1.08 -6.49
CA ASP A 121 -13.40 -2.50 -6.17
C ASP A 121 -13.38 -2.76 -4.65
N TRP A 122 -14.03 -1.88 -3.87
CA TRP A 122 -14.09 -2.01 -2.41
C TRP A 122 -14.85 -3.25 -1.98
N ASN A 123 -14.18 -4.15 -1.25
CA ASN A 123 -14.77 -5.40 -0.75
C ASN A 123 -14.33 -5.69 0.69
N GLU A 124 -15.29 -5.66 1.62
CA GLU A 124 -15.09 -5.96 3.05
C GLU A 124 -15.11 -7.49 3.28
N CYS A 125 -14.22 -8.23 2.63
CA CYS A 125 -14.18 -9.69 2.66
C CYS A 125 -13.48 -10.29 3.88
N GLY A 126 -12.99 -9.46 4.82
CA GLY A 126 -12.14 -9.94 5.90
C GLY A 126 -10.72 -10.27 5.45
N LYS A 127 -9.98 -10.97 6.29
CA LYS A 127 -8.59 -11.36 6.02
C LYS A 127 -8.24 -12.71 6.61
N TYR A 128 -7.31 -13.39 5.93
CA TYR A 128 -6.74 -14.65 6.38
C TYR A 128 -5.27 -14.45 6.78
N TYR A 129 -4.89 -15.00 7.92
CA TYR A 129 -3.52 -15.31 8.26
C TYR A 129 -3.34 -16.81 8.13
N ALA A 130 -2.60 -17.28 7.13
CA ALA A 130 -2.51 -18.71 6.88
C ALA A 130 -1.07 -19.17 6.64
N SER A 131 -0.82 -20.43 7.01
CA SER A 131 0.46 -21.11 6.82
C SER A 131 0.29 -22.47 6.17
N SER A 132 1.28 -22.83 5.36
CA SER A 132 1.43 -24.21 4.83
C SER A 132 2.09 -25.17 5.82
N ARG A 133 2.42 -24.70 7.01
CA ARG A 133 3.10 -25.46 8.05
C ARG A 133 2.27 -25.51 9.31
N ILE A 134 2.01 -26.72 9.78
CA ILE A 134 1.22 -26.93 11.00
C ILE A 134 1.96 -26.42 12.26
N GLU A 135 3.28 -26.34 12.23
CA GLU A 135 4.10 -25.85 13.34
C GLU A 135 3.84 -24.37 13.65
N ASP A 136 3.25 -23.62 12.70
CA ASP A 136 2.84 -22.24 12.93
C ASP A 136 1.55 -22.11 13.77
N GLU A 137 0.88 -23.24 14.11
CA GLU A 137 -0.34 -23.28 14.94
C GLU A 137 -0.17 -22.53 16.26
N LYS A 138 0.94 -22.75 16.99
CA LYS A 138 1.22 -22.05 18.26
C LYS A 138 1.20 -20.52 18.11
N LYS A 139 1.73 -20.01 16.99
CA LYS A 139 1.72 -18.58 16.67
C LYS A 139 0.31 -18.07 16.41
N LEU A 140 -0.44 -18.82 15.62
CA LEU A 140 -1.82 -18.50 15.27
C LEU A 140 -2.70 -18.55 16.51
N THR A 141 -2.60 -19.56 17.36
CA THR A 141 -3.36 -19.68 18.60
C THR A 141 -3.09 -18.50 19.56
N ARG A 142 -1.81 -18.08 19.69
CA ARG A 142 -1.47 -16.90 20.47
C ARG A 142 -2.13 -15.64 19.90
N PHE A 143 -2.08 -15.46 18.58
CA PHE A 143 -2.70 -14.30 17.94
C PHE A 143 -4.23 -14.35 18.04
N ASN A 144 -4.84 -15.53 17.90
CA ASN A 144 -6.25 -15.77 18.13
C ASN A 144 -6.68 -15.29 19.54
N GLY A 145 -5.92 -15.68 20.57
CA GLY A 145 -6.20 -15.25 21.94
C GLY A 145 -6.20 -13.73 22.11
N ILE A 146 -5.30 -13.03 21.42
CA ILE A 146 -5.24 -11.57 21.46
C ILE A 146 -6.40 -10.92 20.71
N LEU A 147 -6.73 -11.40 19.52
CA LEU A 147 -7.90 -10.90 18.80
C LEU A 147 -9.17 -11.08 19.66
N SER A 148 -9.32 -12.23 20.30
CA SER A 148 -10.44 -12.53 21.21
C SER A 148 -10.46 -11.60 22.42
N SER A 149 -9.32 -11.32 23.06
CA SER A 149 -9.24 -10.39 24.19
C SER A 149 -9.62 -8.95 23.81
N LEU A 150 -9.37 -8.56 22.55
CA LEU A 150 -9.76 -7.28 21.98
C LEU A 150 -11.18 -7.27 21.40
N LYS A 151 -11.93 -8.37 21.54
CA LYS A 151 -13.27 -8.55 20.97
C LYS A 151 -13.31 -8.41 19.43
N ILE A 152 -12.20 -8.69 18.76
CA ILE A 152 -12.14 -8.76 17.30
C ILE A 152 -12.59 -10.15 16.87
N SER A 153 -13.64 -10.22 16.05
CA SER A 153 -14.17 -11.48 15.53
C SER A 153 -13.10 -12.26 14.78
N ASN A 154 -12.92 -13.51 15.13
CA ASN A 154 -11.91 -14.37 14.54
C ASN A 154 -12.34 -15.85 14.58
N GLN A 155 -11.81 -16.65 13.65
CA GLN A 155 -12.06 -18.08 13.54
C GLN A 155 -10.79 -18.81 13.12
N VAL A 156 -10.42 -19.85 13.85
CA VAL A 156 -9.36 -20.77 13.42
C VAL A 156 -9.91 -21.68 12.34
N LEU A 157 -9.18 -21.86 11.26
CA LEU A 157 -9.55 -22.68 10.11
C LEU A 157 -8.44 -23.69 9.81
N TYR A 158 -8.81 -24.90 9.49
CA TYR A 158 -7.92 -25.97 9.04
C TYR A 158 -8.03 -26.19 7.54
N GLN A 159 -7.24 -27.12 7.01
CA GLN A 159 -7.02 -27.29 5.58
C GLN A 159 -8.30 -27.38 4.76
N ASP A 160 -9.29 -28.16 5.19
CA ASP A 160 -10.53 -28.38 4.42
C ASP A 160 -11.38 -27.09 4.30
N ASP A 161 -11.43 -26.29 5.37
CA ASP A 161 -12.10 -25.00 5.35
C ASP A 161 -11.36 -24.00 4.48
N LEU A 162 -10.01 -23.99 4.57
CA LEU A 162 -9.16 -23.12 3.77
C LEU A 162 -9.23 -23.48 2.29
N LEU A 163 -9.28 -24.80 1.95
CA LEU A 163 -9.47 -25.26 0.57
C LEU A 163 -10.78 -24.73 -0.01
N LYS A 164 -11.89 -24.89 0.72
CA LYS A 164 -13.21 -24.42 0.27
C LYS A 164 -13.26 -22.90 0.05
N LYS A 165 -12.55 -22.14 0.90
CA LYS A 165 -12.58 -20.67 0.87
C LYS A 165 -11.56 -20.05 -0.09
N LEU A 166 -10.39 -20.67 -0.25
CA LEU A 166 -9.25 -20.10 -0.97
C LEU A 166 -8.95 -20.82 -2.30
N GLY A 167 -9.57 -21.99 -2.55
CA GLY A 167 -9.36 -22.79 -3.74
C GLY A 167 -7.98 -23.44 -3.83
N THR A 168 -7.33 -23.71 -2.69
CA THR A 168 -5.99 -24.28 -2.66
C THR A 168 -5.75 -25.16 -1.43
N GLU A 169 -5.11 -26.32 -1.62
CA GLU A 169 -4.68 -27.22 -0.55
C GLU A 169 -3.37 -26.77 0.14
N PHE A 170 -2.77 -25.69 -0.34
CA PHE A 170 -1.46 -25.24 0.14
C PHE A 170 -1.45 -24.89 1.62
N TYR A 171 -2.52 -24.28 2.12
CA TYR A 171 -2.61 -23.84 3.50
C TYR A 171 -3.14 -24.94 4.41
N LYS A 172 -2.42 -25.23 5.50
CA LYS A 172 -2.78 -26.28 6.47
C LYS A 172 -3.55 -25.75 7.67
N ILE A 173 -3.27 -24.51 8.04
CA ILE A 173 -3.91 -23.82 9.16
C ILE A 173 -3.95 -22.31 8.93
N GLY A 174 -4.96 -21.66 9.46
CA GLY A 174 -5.11 -20.20 9.40
C GLY A 174 -6.09 -19.64 10.41
N ILE A 175 -6.13 -18.33 10.47
CA ILE A 175 -7.17 -17.55 11.16
C ILE A 175 -7.85 -16.67 10.12
N TYR A 176 -9.16 -16.73 10.10
CA TYR A 176 -9.98 -15.70 9.46
C TYR A 176 -10.36 -14.65 10.50
N THR A 177 -10.33 -13.38 10.15
CA THR A 177 -10.80 -12.27 11.00
C THR A 177 -11.41 -11.17 10.13
N ASN A 178 -12.41 -10.49 10.65
CA ASN A 178 -12.98 -9.31 10.03
C ASN A 178 -11.96 -8.16 9.94
N GLY A 179 -12.36 -7.01 9.39
CA GLY A 179 -11.49 -5.82 9.32
C GLY A 179 -10.38 -5.92 8.27
N GLY A 180 -10.59 -6.74 7.26
CA GLY A 180 -9.79 -6.79 6.04
C GLY A 180 -10.61 -6.33 4.84
N ILE A 181 -10.11 -5.34 4.10
CA ILE A 181 -10.77 -4.80 2.92
C ILE A 181 -9.83 -4.92 1.74
N LEU A 182 -10.32 -5.49 0.65
CA LEU A 182 -9.65 -5.51 -0.64
C LEU A 182 -10.15 -4.37 -1.51
N LEU A 183 -9.24 -3.77 -2.26
CA LEU A 183 -9.55 -2.72 -3.23
C LEU A 183 -8.49 -2.66 -4.33
N ASN A 184 -8.78 -1.90 -5.39
CA ASN A 184 -7.79 -1.50 -6.38
C ASN A 184 -7.10 -0.20 -5.92
N PRO A 185 -5.82 -0.27 -5.51
CA PRO A 185 -5.13 0.88 -4.93
C PRO A 185 -4.85 1.98 -5.97
N GLY A 186 -4.72 1.63 -7.24
CA GLY A 186 -4.55 2.59 -8.33
C GLY A 186 -5.81 3.43 -8.57
N LYS A 187 -6.98 2.78 -8.60
CA LYS A 187 -8.28 3.48 -8.70
C LYS A 187 -8.49 4.44 -7.54
N LEU A 188 -8.23 4.01 -6.30
CA LEU A 188 -8.35 4.87 -5.11
C LEU A 188 -7.41 6.07 -5.19
N ALA A 189 -6.12 5.86 -5.50
CA ALA A 189 -5.14 6.94 -5.62
C ALA A 189 -5.55 7.96 -6.70
N ARG A 190 -6.00 7.46 -7.85
CA ARG A 190 -6.49 8.29 -8.95
C ARG A 190 -7.68 9.15 -8.54
N ALA A 191 -8.65 8.58 -7.84
CA ALA A 191 -9.80 9.29 -7.30
C ALA A 191 -9.39 10.38 -6.29
N MET A 192 -8.40 10.10 -5.44
CA MET A 192 -7.88 11.11 -4.49
C MET A 192 -7.22 12.28 -5.20
N VAL A 193 -6.51 12.04 -6.31
CA VAL A 193 -5.92 13.10 -7.14
C VAL A 193 -7.02 13.97 -7.77
N SER A 194 -8.01 13.34 -8.40
CA SER A 194 -9.08 14.07 -9.13
C SER A 194 -10.05 14.83 -8.24
N SER A 195 -10.05 14.55 -6.93
CA SER A 195 -10.96 15.17 -5.96
C SER A 195 -10.27 16.11 -4.97
N LEU A 196 -9.12 16.67 -5.34
CA LEU A 196 -8.47 17.71 -4.53
C LEU A 196 -9.33 18.98 -4.44
N PRO A 197 -9.37 19.65 -3.26
CA PRO A 197 -10.06 20.92 -3.12
C PRO A 197 -9.50 22.00 -4.06
N ALA A 198 -10.34 22.98 -4.44
CA ALA A 198 -9.99 24.04 -5.40
C ALA A 198 -8.77 24.91 -4.97
N ASN A 199 -8.54 25.03 -3.67
CA ASN A 199 -7.41 25.78 -3.09
C ASN A 199 -6.11 24.94 -3.00
N VAL A 200 -6.11 23.70 -3.52
CA VAL A 200 -4.95 22.81 -3.60
C VAL A 200 -4.48 22.72 -5.05
N LYS A 201 -3.24 23.15 -5.31
CA LYS A 201 -2.58 22.98 -6.61
C LYS A 201 -1.64 21.79 -6.56
N LEU A 202 -1.76 20.88 -7.52
CA LEU A 202 -0.88 19.72 -7.68
C LEU A 202 0.07 19.93 -8.86
N TYR A 203 1.35 19.69 -8.62
CA TYR A 203 2.39 19.64 -9.66
C TYR A 203 3.10 18.29 -9.61
N GLU A 204 3.17 17.65 -10.76
CA GLU A 204 3.74 16.32 -10.98
C GLU A 204 5.02 16.43 -11.81
N ASN A 205 5.84 15.38 -11.81
CA ASN A 205 7.16 15.44 -12.44
C ASN A 205 7.95 16.69 -12.03
N SER A 206 7.78 17.08 -10.76
CA SER A 206 8.30 18.32 -10.18
C SER A 206 9.08 18.00 -8.90
N PRO A 207 10.25 17.32 -9.02
CA PRO A 207 11.01 16.87 -7.86
C PRO A 207 11.55 18.06 -7.06
N LEU A 208 11.43 17.95 -5.71
CA LEU A 208 12.15 18.81 -4.78
C LEU A 208 13.64 18.44 -4.84
N LEU A 209 14.49 19.40 -5.20
CA LEU A 209 15.94 19.22 -5.29
C LEU A 209 16.64 19.67 -4.00
N ASN A 210 16.18 20.79 -3.43
CA ASN A 210 16.69 21.32 -2.19
C ASN A 210 15.60 22.10 -1.45
N TRP A 211 15.79 22.27 -0.15
CA TRP A 211 14.96 23.13 0.68
C TRP A 211 15.77 23.72 1.82
N GLU A 212 15.41 24.91 2.23
CA GLU A 212 16.05 25.63 3.32
C GLU A 212 15.05 26.53 4.05
N LYS A 213 15.28 26.76 5.33
CA LYS A 213 14.46 27.67 6.13
C LYS A 213 15.21 28.99 6.32
N ILE A 214 14.67 30.06 5.75
CA ILE A 214 15.23 31.43 5.85
C ILE A 214 14.16 32.35 6.41
N ASN A 215 14.45 33.05 7.48
CA ASN A 215 13.56 34.06 8.10
C ASN A 215 12.12 33.56 8.29
N LYS A 216 11.95 32.39 8.90
CA LYS A 216 10.65 31.72 9.14
C LYS A 216 9.89 31.31 7.88
N LYS A 217 10.46 31.46 6.69
CA LYS A 217 9.92 30.94 5.42
C LYS A 217 10.75 29.76 4.94
N ILE A 218 10.13 28.93 4.13
CA ILE A 218 10.76 27.74 3.56
C ILE A 218 10.89 27.99 2.06
N ASN A 219 12.12 28.00 1.57
CA ASN A 219 12.43 28.08 0.15
C ASN A 219 12.64 26.68 -0.38
N CYS A 220 11.84 26.28 -1.35
CA CYS A 220 11.93 24.99 -2.03
C CYS A 220 12.44 25.20 -3.45
N THR A 221 13.55 24.56 -3.80
CA THR A 221 14.11 24.53 -5.15
C THR A 221 13.67 23.28 -5.86
N LEU A 222 12.97 23.42 -6.99
CA LEU A 222 12.50 22.37 -7.87
C LEU A 222 13.27 22.42 -9.20
N ALA A 223 13.19 21.38 -9.99
CA ALA A 223 13.81 21.37 -11.33
C ALA A 223 13.27 22.49 -12.25
N GLY A 224 12.00 22.90 -12.10
CA GLY A 224 11.37 23.95 -12.90
C GLY A 224 11.35 25.34 -12.24
N GLY A 225 11.91 25.52 -11.03
CA GLY A 225 11.89 26.84 -10.37
C GLY A 225 11.86 26.79 -8.86
N THR A 226 11.24 27.78 -8.22
CA THR A 226 11.24 27.93 -6.76
C THR A 226 9.86 28.19 -6.17
N ILE A 227 9.59 27.60 -5.00
CA ILE A 227 8.36 27.84 -4.23
C ILE A 227 8.73 28.32 -2.84
N LYS A 228 8.17 29.46 -2.42
CA LYS A 228 8.28 29.95 -1.04
C LYS A 228 7.04 29.55 -0.25
N ALA A 229 7.21 28.84 0.87
CA ALA A 229 6.12 28.39 1.71
C ALA A 229 6.25 28.88 3.15
N SER A 230 5.13 28.97 3.87
CA SER A 230 5.14 29.22 5.32
C SER A 230 5.38 27.92 6.10
N SER A 231 4.89 26.81 5.60
CA SER A 231 5.00 25.49 6.23
C SER A 231 5.23 24.40 5.18
N ILE A 232 5.89 23.30 5.59
CA ILE A 232 6.20 22.15 4.74
C ILE A 232 5.78 20.86 5.43
N ILE A 233 5.22 19.93 4.66
CA ILE A 233 4.95 18.55 5.09
C ILE A 233 5.67 17.59 4.15
N PHE A 234 6.47 16.70 4.70
CA PHE A 234 7.13 15.64 3.94
C PHE A 234 6.33 14.35 4.00
N CYS A 235 5.88 13.88 2.86
CA CYS A 235 5.13 12.64 2.68
C CYS A 235 5.82 11.70 1.67
N THR A 236 7.15 11.65 1.72
CA THR A 236 8.01 11.04 0.70
C THR A 236 8.40 9.60 0.98
N ASN A 237 7.71 8.92 1.92
CA ASN A 237 7.95 7.52 2.24
C ASN A 237 9.44 7.24 2.50
N GLY A 238 10.02 6.21 1.88
CA GLY A 238 11.43 5.83 2.01
C GLY A 238 12.44 6.83 1.42
N PHE A 239 11.98 7.90 0.76
CA PHE A 239 12.85 8.93 0.18
C PHE A 239 13.13 10.11 1.13
N LEU A 240 12.55 10.10 2.33
CA LEU A 240 12.68 11.18 3.32
C LEU A 240 14.14 11.48 3.66
N SER A 241 14.95 10.45 3.85
CA SER A 241 16.37 10.57 4.17
C SER A 241 17.20 11.26 3.09
N SER A 242 16.81 11.13 1.81
CA SER A 242 17.50 11.78 0.70
C SER A 242 17.25 13.29 0.63
N LEU A 243 16.27 13.78 1.38
CA LEU A 243 15.95 15.19 1.55
C LEU A 243 16.57 15.78 2.86
N GLY A 244 17.47 15.03 3.51
CA GLY A 244 18.12 15.46 4.75
C GLY A 244 17.25 15.37 6.00
N VAL A 245 16.07 14.74 5.91
CA VAL A 245 15.10 14.64 7.01
C VAL A 245 15.10 13.22 7.59
N GLU A 246 15.25 13.07 8.91
CA GLU A 246 15.11 11.80 9.67
C GLU A 246 15.90 10.60 9.11
N SER A 247 17.11 10.84 8.59
CA SER A 247 17.92 9.85 7.89
C SER A 247 18.31 8.63 8.73
N ARG A 248 18.30 8.77 10.06
CA ARG A 248 18.73 7.70 11.00
C ARG A 248 17.63 6.68 11.31
N TYR A 249 16.37 6.98 11.01
CA TYR A 249 15.23 6.19 11.48
C TYR A 249 14.39 5.59 10.37
N SER A 250 14.74 5.84 9.11
CA SER A 250 13.98 5.37 7.95
C SER A 250 14.85 4.59 6.97
N PHE A 251 14.43 3.36 6.66
CA PHE A 251 15.16 2.47 5.75
C PHE A 251 14.28 2.17 4.54
N PRO A 252 14.64 2.64 3.33
CA PRO A 252 13.94 2.30 2.12
C PRO A 252 14.23 0.85 1.72
N LEU A 253 13.18 0.09 1.49
CA LEU A 253 13.23 -1.27 0.97
C LEU A 253 12.44 -1.32 -0.35
N SER A 254 12.90 -2.12 -1.31
CA SER A 254 12.16 -2.43 -2.51
C SER A 254 11.44 -3.75 -2.34
N LEU A 255 10.13 -3.75 -2.59
CA LEU A 255 9.28 -4.94 -2.63
C LEU A 255 8.82 -5.17 -4.05
N THR A 256 8.69 -6.43 -4.45
CA THR A 256 8.17 -6.79 -5.78
C THR A 256 6.85 -7.55 -5.64
N ALA A 257 5.94 -7.27 -6.53
CA ALA A 257 4.68 -7.98 -6.69
C ALA A 257 4.52 -8.46 -8.13
N SER A 258 3.82 -9.56 -8.31
CA SER A 258 3.37 -10.03 -9.62
C SER A 258 1.87 -10.25 -9.60
N MET A 259 1.25 -10.07 -10.76
CA MET A 259 -0.16 -10.33 -10.99
C MET A 259 -0.31 -11.23 -12.21
N THR A 260 -1.19 -12.22 -12.10
CA THR A 260 -1.54 -13.05 -13.25
C THR A 260 -2.35 -12.26 -14.27
N ARG A 261 -2.42 -12.74 -15.50
CA ARG A 261 -3.54 -12.38 -16.36
C ARG A 261 -4.86 -12.81 -15.71
N LYS A 262 -5.96 -12.32 -16.23
CA LYS A 262 -7.28 -12.83 -15.85
C LYS A 262 -7.34 -14.32 -16.11
N LEU A 263 -7.72 -15.10 -15.11
CA LEU A 263 -7.90 -16.54 -15.27
C LEU A 263 -9.05 -16.82 -16.23
N THR A 264 -8.87 -17.80 -17.11
CA THR A 264 -9.95 -18.33 -17.95
C THR A 264 -11.03 -18.98 -17.09
N ASN A 265 -12.23 -19.17 -17.62
CA ASN A 265 -13.29 -19.86 -16.87
C ASN A 265 -12.84 -21.25 -16.43
N LYS A 266 -12.18 -22.02 -17.31
CA LYS A 266 -11.65 -23.35 -17.02
C LYS A 266 -10.63 -23.32 -15.85
N GLU A 267 -9.68 -22.41 -15.89
CA GLU A 267 -8.67 -22.26 -14.82
C GLU A 267 -9.32 -21.86 -13.49
N PHE A 268 -10.29 -20.94 -13.54
CA PHE A 268 -11.00 -20.49 -12.36
C PHE A 268 -11.86 -21.59 -11.74
N ASP A 269 -12.55 -22.39 -12.57
CA ASP A 269 -13.34 -23.55 -12.13
C ASP A 269 -12.45 -24.65 -11.53
N GLN A 270 -11.26 -24.87 -12.10
CA GLN A 270 -10.28 -25.84 -11.57
C GLN A 270 -9.79 -25.51 -10.16
N ILE A 271 -9.79 -24.24 -9.78
CA ILE A 271 -9.46 -23.80 -8.41
C ILE A 271 -10.70 -23.60 -7.53
N GLY A 272 -11.87 -24.13 -7.93
CA GLY A 272 -13.10 -24.10 -7.16
C GLY A 272 -13.85 -22.79 -7.17
N SER A 273 -13.59 -21.90 -8.13
CA SER A 273 -14.27 -20.62 -8.33
C SER A 273 -14.43 -19.78 -7.04
N PRO A 274 -13.35 -19.55 -6.26
CA PRO A 274 -13.46 -18.88 -4.97
C PRO A 274 -13.87 -17.40 -5.17
N SER A 275 -14.60 -16.84 -4.19
CA SER A 275 -14.83 -15.40 -4.12
C SER A 275 -13.50 -14.65 -3.89
N GLU A 276 -13.51 -13.32 -3.91
CA GLU A 276 -12.31 -12.54 -3.53
C GLU A 276 -11.85 -12.87 -2.12
N TRP A 277 -10.57 -13.00 -1.96
CA TRP A 277 -9.91 -13.24 -0.68
C TRP A 277 -8.49 -12.66 -0.65
N GLY A 278 -7.96 -12.43 0.55
CA GLY A 278 -6.57 -12.08 0.75
C GLY A 278 -5.96 -12.85 1.92
N VAL A 279 -4.77 -13.38 1.70
CA VAL A 279 -3.97 -14.09 2.72
C VAL A 279 -2.72 -13.29 3.04
N LEU A 280 -2.54 -13.02 4.34
CA LEU A 280 -1.32 -12.47 4.92
C LEU A 280 -0.49 -13.62 5.50
N SER A 281 0.82 -13.56 5.31
CA SER A 281 1.70 -14.59 5.89
C SER A 281 1.75 -14.50 7.42
N VAL A 282 1.74 -15.64 8.07
CA VAL A 282 2.04 -15.79 9.50
C VAL A 282 3.51 -15.48 9.82
N ARG A 283 4.40 -15.65 8.85
CA ARG A 283 5.84 -15.43 9.00
C ARG A 283 6.25 -14.07 8.48
N PRO A 284 7.17 -13.35 9.15
CA PRO A 284 7.79 -12.17 8.59
C PRO A 284 8.35 -12.48 7.20
N MET A 285 8.26 -11.54 6.27
CA MET A 285 8.72 -11.68 4.88
C MET A 285 8.05 -12.78 4.05
N GLY A 286 7.00 -13.40 4.55
CA GLY A 286 6.21 -14.35 3.77
C GLY A 286 5.32 -13.69 2.72
N ALA A 287 4.70 -14.51 1.88
CA ALA A 287 3.88 -14.03 0.78
C ALA A 287 2.56 -13.40 1.28
N THR A 288 2.22 -12.22 0.76
CA THR A 288 0.83 -11.77 0.68
C THR A 288 0.28 -12.23 -0.66
N VAL A 289 -0.85 -12.93 -0.64
CA VAL A 289 -1.51 -13.44 -1.86
C VAL A 289 -2.97 -13.05 -1.81
N ARG A 290 -3.53 -12.62 -2.94
CA ARG A 290 -4.96 -12.33 -3.03
C ARG A 290 -5.54 -12.74 -4.38
N MET A 291 -6.82 -13.07 -4.36
CA MET A 291 -7.68 -13.15 -5.54
C MET A 291 -8.36 -11.79 -5.72
N THR A 292 -8.39 -11.27 -6.94
CA THR A 292 -9.06 -10.02 -7.29
C THR A 292 -10.49 -10.29 -7.79
N LYS A 293 -11.31 -9.24 -7.81
CA LYS A 293 -12.69 -9.29 -8.32
C LYS A 293 -12.78 -9.79 -9.76
N ASP A 294 -11.80 -9.45 -10.59
CA ASP A 294 -11.72 -9.84 -11.99
C ASP A 294 -10.96 -11.16 -12.21
N ARG A 295 -10.79 -11.98 -11.16
CA ARG A 295 -10.19 -13.32 -11.20
C ARG A 295 -8.70 -13.33 -11.56
N ARG A 296 -7.92 -12.41 -11.01
CA ARG A 296 -6.46 -12.42 -11.07
C ARG A 296 -5.88 -12.82 -9.71
N ILE A 297 -4.73 -13.44 -9.71
CA ILE A 297 -3.99 -13.74 -8.49
C ILE A 297 -2.82 -12.78 -8.40
N LEU A 298 -2.74 -12.04 -7.29
CA LEU A 298 -1.60 -11.21 -6.96
C LEU A 298 -0.78 -11.91 -5.88
N ILE A 299 0.54 -11.89 -6.04
CA ILE A 299 1.50 -12.35 -5.04
C ILE A 299 2.59 -11.30 -4.80
N ARG A 300 2.95 -11.09 -3.54
CA ARG A 300 4.08 -10.25 -3.12
C ARG A 300 4.86 -10.95 -2.01
N ASN A 301 6.12 -11.26 -2.22
CA ASN A 301 6.96 -11.93 -1.21
C ASN A 301 8.45 -11.66 -1.30
N THR A 302 8.90 -10.81 -2.21
CA THR A 302 10.32 -10.51 -2.38
C THR A 302 10.66 -9.14 -1.83
N VAL A 303 11.85 -9.01 -1.26
CA VAL A 303 12.38 -7.76 -0.73
C VAL A 303 13.85 -7.63 -1.09
N SER A 304 14.28 -6.42 -1.39
CA SER A 304 15.68 -6.07 -1.58
C SER A 304 15.98 -4.71 -0.98
N LEU A 305 17.25 -4.42 -0.76
CA LEU A 305 17.69 -3.07 -0.42
C LEU A 305 17.38 -2.13 -1.59
N HIS A 306 16.90 -0.95 -1.32
CA HIS A 306 16.44 -0.01 -2.36
C HIS A 306 17.51 0.34 -3.41
N LYS A 307 18.80 0.31 -3.05
CA LYS A 307 19.91 0.55 -3.98
C LYS A 307 20.31 -0.66 -4.82
N SER A 308 19.79 -1.85 -4.47
CA SER A 308 20.07 -3.06 -5.25
C SER A 308 19.22 -3.03 -6.50
N TYR A 309 19.83 -3.37 -7.64
CA TYR A 309 19.07 -3.65 -8.85
C TYR A 309 18.01 -4.70 -8.51
N THR A 310 16.76 -4.30 -8.54
CA THR A 310 15.66 -5.25 -8.38
C THR A 310 15.61 -6.08 -9.65
N ASN A 311 16.11 -7.30 -9.60
CA ASN A 311 16.03 -8.23 -10.73
C ASN A 311 14.58 -8.68 -10.87
N ILE A 312 13.82 -7.98 -11.72
CA ILE A 312 12.39 -8.20 -11.94
C ILE A 312 12.15 -9.62 -12.46
N GLU A 313 12.94 -10.11 -13.40
CA GLU A 313 12.78 -11.45 -13.98
C GLU A 313 12.98 -12.54 -12.91
N ARG A 314 14.05 -12.47 -12.14
CA ARG A 314 14.26 -13.40 -11.01
C ARG A 314 13.10 -13.38 -10.02
N ASN A 315 12.59 -12.20 -9.72
CA ASN A 315 11.47 -12.07 -8.78
C ASN A 315 10.17 -12.60 -9.39
N LYS A 316 9.95 -12.42 -10.69
CA LYS A 316 8.85 -13.04 -11.43
C LYS A 316 8.88 -14.57 -11.31
N ASP A 317 10.06 -15.19 -11.50
CA ASP A 317 10.22 -16.64 -11.35
C ASP A 317 9.92 -17.12 -9.93
N ILE A 318 10.37 -16.38 -8.90
CA ILE A 318 10.05 -16.69 -7.51
C ILE A 318 8.54 -16.60 -7.26
N HIS A 319 7.90 -15.60 -7.83
CA HIS A 319 6.45 -15.41 -7.70
C HIS A 319 5.69 -16.49 -8.46
N LEU A 320 6.12 -16.85 -9.67
CA LEU A 320 5.53 -17.94 -10.45
C LEU A 320 5.57 -19.27 -9.66
N LYS A 321 6.75 -19.64 -9.16
CA LYS A 321 6.89 -20.82 -8.29
C LYS A 321 5.98 -20.73 -7.06
N GLY A 322 5.80 -19.54 -6.50
CA GLY A 322 4.91 -19.29 -5.39
C GLY A 322 3.43 -19.45 -5.73
N ILE A 323 3.00 -19.07 -6.94
CA ILE A 323 1.65 -19.26 -7.46
C ILE A 323 1.42 -20.74 -7.76
N LEU A 324 2.30 -21.38 -8.54
CA LEU A 324 2.15 -22.79 -8.93
C LEU A 324 2.18 -23.75 -7.73
N LYS A 325 2.90 -23.38 -6.66
CA LYS A 325 2.88 -24.12 -5.39
C LYS A 325 1.51 -24.11 -4.71
N ARG A 326 0.73 -23.04 -4.94
CA ARG A 326 -0.63 -22.88 -4.41
C ARG A 326 -1.68 -23.43 -5.35
N PHE A 327 -1.47 -23.27 -6.64
CA PHE A 327 -2.40 -23.61 -7.70
C PHE A 327 -1.66 -24.39 -8.80
N PRO A 328 -1.38 -25.69 -8.57
CA PRO A 328 -0.58 -26.50 -9.50
C PRO A 328 -1.23 -26.71 -10.88
N SER A 329 -2.53 -26.45 -11.00
CA SER A 329 -3.28 -26.57 -12.27
C SER A 329 -3.09 -25.36 -13.20
N LEU A 330 -2.49 -24.27 -12.72
CA LEU A 330 -2.27 -23.08 -13.55
C LEU A 330 -1.03 -23.25 -14.44
N PRO A 331 -1.02 -22.62 -15.62
CA PRO A 331 0.11 -22.72 -16.54
C PRO A 331 1.29 -21.81 -16.11
N GLU A 332 2.49 -22.10 -16.62
CA GLU A 332 3.72 -21.37 -16.30
C GLU A 332 3.75 -19.94 -16.85
N ASP A 333 2.96 -19.63 -17.86
CA ASP A 333 2.84 -18.30 -18.47
C ASP A 333 1.75 -17.42 -17.82
N VAL A 334 1.21 -17.84 -16.66
CA VAL A 334 0.07 -17.17 -16.03
C VAL A 334 0.37 -15.76 -15.54
N ILE A 335 1.64 -15.41 -15.23
CA ILE A 335 2.02 -14.06 -14.77
C ILE A 335 2.08 -13.10 -15.95
N GLU A 336 1.22 -12.08 -15.91
CA GLU A 336 1.17 -11.01 -16.91
C GLU A 336 2.08 -9.83 -16.55
N THR A 337 2.05 -9.37 -15.30
CA THR A 337 2.79 -8.19 -14.87
C THR A 337 3.59 -8.43 -13.60
N THR A 338 4.77 -7.79 -13.52
CA THR A 338 5.61 -7.79 -12.33
C THR A 338 6.18 -6.39 -12.13
N TRP A 339 6.05 -5.83 -10.94
CA TRP A 339 6.50 -4.47 -10.64
C TRP A 339 7.12 -4.38 -9.25
N SER A 340 7.86 -3.29 -9.03
CA SER A 340 8.43 -2.97 -7.73
C SER A 340 7.76 -1.76 -7.09
N GLY A 341 7.89 -1.66 -5.78
CA GLY A 341 7.46 -0.51 -4.99
C GLY A 341 8.38 -0.29 -3.81
N THR A 342 8.60 0.97 -3.44
CA THR A 342 9.43 1.32 -2.30
C THR A 342 8.58 1.43 -1.05
N VAL A 343 9.00 0.77 0.02
CA VAL A 343 8.43 0.90 1.37
C VAL A 343 9.46 1.45 2.33
N CYS A 344 9.05 2.31 3.24
CA CYS A 344 9.87 2.75 4.35
C CYS A 344 9.70 1.79 5.54
N ARG A 345 10.80 1.31 6.09
CA ARG A 345 10.79 0.67 7.41
C ARG A 345 11.42 1.60 8.42
N SER A 346 10.65 1.99 9.42
CA SER A 346 11.18 2.73 10.58
C SER A 346 11.88 1.79 11.57
N GLY A 347 12.83 2.31 12.34
CA GLY A 347 13.60 1.52 13.28
C GLY A 347 12.76 0.83 14.36
N ASN A 348 11.63 1.43 14.75
CA ASN A 348 10.68 0.87 15.73
C ASN A 348 9.44 0.23 15.09
N ALA A 349 9.42 0.05 13.78
CA ALA A 349 8.30 -0.49 12.99
C ALA A 349 6.98 0.29 13.15
N SER A 350 7.04 1.55 13.58
CA SER A 350 5.87 2.43 13.74
C SER A 350 5.95 3.62 12.78
N PRO A 351 4.81 4.22 12.40
CA PRO A 351 4.81 5.47 11.65
C PRO A 351 5.59 6.58 12.37
N ILE A 352 6.25 7.43 11.61
CA ILE A 352 6.97 8.60 12.12
C ILE A 352 6.11 9.83 11.86
N PHE A 353 5.71 10.52 12.93
CA PHE A 353 5.03 11.83 12.90
C PHE A 353 5.85 12.77 13.77
N LYS A 354 6.39 13.84 13.16
CA LYS A 354 7.14 14.89 13.83
C LYS A 354 6.84 16.26 13.23
#